data_261ac133b7ddee89b1a8da8955e2aa8e
#
_entry.id   261ac133b7ddee89b1a8da8955e2aa8e
#
_cell.length_a   1.000
_cell.length_b   1.000
_cell.length_c   1.000
_cell.angle_alpha   90.00
_cell.angle_beta   90.00
_cell.angle_gamma   90.00
#
_symmetry.space_group_name_H-M   'P 1'
#
loop_
_entity.id
_entity.type
_entity.pdbx_description
1 polymer ?
#
loop_
_entity_poly.entity_id
_entity_poly.type
_entity_poly.pdbx_seq_one_letter_code
_entity_poly.pdbx_strand_id
1 'polypeptide(L)'
;MARGRIRDEDLEALRDQSDIVDIISDYVQLKKAGRLYKGLCPFHDEKTPSFMVDPSKQLYHCFGCSEGGNIFSFLKKKEGLEFREAAERLAARTGFTLRYEGVSKEASEVEDRRARLYRINQWAADVYSVVLTKDAGKVARDYLTSRDFDDEIIRLFHLGFAPASYDFLYRQAMRKGIGASDFVGVGLGIKGERGIYDRFRGRLIFPIRDLQDRVIAFGGRVIGEGQPKYLNSPETALYVKSKHLYNLNLARREIVSSGYAILVEGYTDVIGLWQAGIRNVAATLGTALSEEHFRLLSRLTERVVFAFDADAAGVSASERGLDFYDQFNLDLRVMVMEKGLDPADFVASQGKDGFLQKVESSLPLIDFCLEQLLREHDASDANARLRAVRKGSQLLGTLDSDIEHERYIKRMADWAGSTYDTVHDIYQQSRVPGKSAKSNLAESNIAMPPQIKVERELLRLVVHHLYLLERLRDELDTGLFIDQVNRSILQALLEVQPDGDSLKNGGRTISRLIEKMESEQVRNFLAGLIFDKSGNVDNIDRDGVDSIYVDLLTSLKEFYFERQIRRLKKDLEGLSSTPQRDHKREGEVTEEICALERLKRELR
;
A
#
# COMPACT_ATOMS: atom_id res chain seq x y z
N MET A 1 -10.31 15.81 2.77
CA MET A 1 -10.25 17.29 2.72
C MET A 1 -9.49 17.66 1.46
N ALA A 2 -10.07 18.51 0.61
CA ALA A 2 -9.50 18.84 -0.69
C ALA A 2 -8.27 19.74 -0.50
N ARG A 3 -7.11 19.12 -0.39
CA ARG A 3 -5.84 19.78 -0.68
C ARG A 3 -5.87 20.12 -2.17
N GLY A 4 -5.56 21.36 -2.57
CA GLY A 4 -5.53 21.77 -3.97
C GLY A 4 -4.77 20.76 -4.84
N ARG A 5 -5.17 20.61 -6.09
CA ARG A 5 -4.46 19.76 -7.08
C ARG A 5 -3.14 20.43 -7.42
N ILE A 6 -2.04 19.68 -7.51
CA ILE A 6 -0.79 20.19 -8.08
C ILE A 6 -1.09 20.58 -9.53
N ARG A 7 -0.62 21.74 -9.98
CA ARG A 7 -0.79 22.16 -11.37
C ARG A 7 -0.17 21.17 -12.31
N ASP A 8 -0.87 20.79 -13.36
CA ASP A 8 -0.38 19.87 -14.38
C ASP A 8 0.92 20.39 -15.02
N GLU A 9 1.01 21.73 -15.23
CA GLU A 9 2.23 22.40 -15.71
C GLU A 9 3.44 22.19 -14.79
N ASP A 10 3.24 22.22 -13.47
CA ASP A 10 4.31 22.02 -12.49
C ASP A 10 4.74 20.55 -12.42
N LEU A 11 3.82 19.61 -12.59
CA LEU A 11 4.14 18.18 -12.70
C LEU A 11 4.96 17.90 -13.97
N GLU A 12 4.61 18.55 -15.08
CA GLU A 12 5.37 18.46 -16.33
C GLU A 12 6.78 19.05 -16.19
N ALA A 13 6.88 20.26 -15.66
CA ALA A 13 8.17 20.92 -15.44
C ALA A 13 9.05 20.12 -14.46
N LEU A 14 8.47 19.55 -13.41
CA LEU A 14 9.17 18.72 -12.45
C LEU A 14 9.70 17.43 -13.09
N ARG A 15 8.91 16.81 -13.97
CA ARG A 15 9.32 15.63 -14.74
C ARG A 15 10.47 15.97 -15.70
N ASP A 16 10.35 17.09 -16.41
CA ASP A 16 11.37 17.52 -17.38
C ASP A 16 12.71 17.89 -16.73
N GLN A 17 12.67 18.36 -15.49
CA GLN A 17 13.87 18.63 -14.67
C GLN A 17 14.46 17.37 -14.02
N SER A 18 13.75 16.27 -14.04
CA SER A 18 14.14 15.04 -13.35
C SER A 18 14.54 13.97 -14.35
N ASP A 19 15.75 13.42 -14.22
CA ASP A 19 16.16 12.26 -15.00
C ASP A 19 15.86 10.98 -14.22
N ILE A 20 15.08 10.08 -14.82
CA ILE A 20 14.69 8.81 -14.21
C ILE A 20 15.92 7.94 -13.90
N VAL A 21 16.98 8.00 -14.73
CA VAL A 21 18.22 7.23 -14.50
C VAL A 21 18.92 7.72 -13.24
N ASP A 22 19.03 9.05 -13.06
CA ASP A 22 19.66 9.63 -11.87
C ASP A 22 18.90 9.28 -10.59
N ILE A 23 17.57 9.36 -10.64
CA ILE A 23 16.74 9.04 -9.48
C ILE A 23 16.80 7.56 -9.12
N ILE A 24 16.70 6.67 -10.12
CA ILE A 24 16.73 5.22 -9.88
C ILE A 24 18.13 4.76 -9.47
N SER A 25 19.19 5.42 -9.93
CA SER A 25 20.57 5.08 -9.59
C SER A 25 20.88 5.19 -8.09
N ASP A 26 20.10 5.97 -7.33
CA ASP A 26 20.23 6.00 -5.87
C ASP A 26 19.77 4.71 -5.18
N TYR A 27 18.99 3.89 -5.86
CA TYR A 27 18.38 2.67 -5.32
C TYR A 27 18.90 1.40 -6.01
N VAL A 28 19.35 1.52 -7.26
CA VAL A 28 19.72 0.39 -8.12
C VAL A 28 21.00 0.70 -8.86
N GLN A 29 21.97 -0.21 -8.82
CA GLN A 29 23.16 -0.09 -9.65
C GLN A 29 22.81 -0.35 -11.13
N LEU A 30 22.67 0.71 -11.90
CA LEU A 30 22.34 0.66 -13.32
C LEU A 30 23.58 0.56 -14.20
N LYS A 31 23.57 -0.35 -15.19
CA LYS A 31 24.59 -0.49 -16.23
C LYS A 31 23.98 -0.17 -17.58
N LYS A 32 24.70 0.58 -18.41
CA LYS A 32 24.25 0.91 -19.77
C LYS A 32 24.20 -0.35 -20.65
N ALA A 33 23.09 -0.56 -21.31
CA ALA A 33 22.82 -1.67 -22.22
C ALA A 33 22.22 -1.14 -23.53
N GLY A 34 23.10 -0.70 -24.44
CA GLY A 34 22.69 0.00 -25.66
C GLY A 34 22.09 1.37 -25.38
N ARG A 35 20.84 1.59 -25.77
CA ARG A 35 20.07 2.83 -25.49
C ARG A 35 19.38 2.83 -24.12
N LEU A 36 19.33 1.67 -23.47
CA LEU A 36 18.66 1.48 -22.18
C LEU A 36 19.69 1.31 -21.06
N TYR A 37 19.20 1.36 -19.81
CA TYR A 37 19.95 0.95 -18.64
C TYR A 37 19.35 -0.31 -18.05
N LYS A 38 20.18 -1.17 -17.45
CA LYS A 38 19.79 -2.45 -16.90
C LYS A 38 20.37 -2.62 -15.49
N GLY A 39 19.57 -3.19 -14.56
CA GLY A 39 20.00 -3.49 -13.20
C GLY A 39 19.21 -4.65 -12.59
N LEU A 40 19.54 -5.01 -11.36
CA LEU A 40 18.72 -5.90 -10.56
C LEU A 40 17.46 -5.15 -10.10
N CYS A 41 16.32 -5.84 -10.10
CA CYS A 41 15.05 -5.22 -9.72
C CYS A 41 15.05 -4.83 -8.24
N PRO A 42 14.61 -3.60 -7.88
CA PRO A 42 14.49 -3.20 -6.49
C PRO A 42 13.18 -3.65 -5.84
N PHE A 43 12.30 -4.36 -6.58
CA PHE A 43 10.97 -4.74 -6.16
C PHE A 43 10.78 -6.25 -5.97
N HIS A 44 11.73 -7.09 -6.44
CA HIS A 44 11.76 -8.53 -6.19
C HIS A 44 13.20 -9.03 -6.20
N ASP A 45 13.45 -10.16 -5.54
CA ASP A 45 14.78 -10.78 -5.49
C ASP A 45 15.09 -11.53 -6.78
N GLU A 46 16.22 -11.16 -7.41
CA GLU A 46 16.72 -11.82 -8.63
C GLU A 46 18.25 -11.85 -8.67
N LYS A 47 18.79 -12.89 -9.32
CA LYS A 47 20.25 -13.02 -9.53
C LYS A 47 20.69 -12.48 -10.90
N THR A 48 19.79 -12.45 -11.86
CA THR A 48 20.05 -11.96 -13.23
C THR A 48 19.28 -10.67 -13.46
N PRO A 49 19.96 -9.57 -13.88
CA PRO A 49 19.26 -8.31 -14.06
C PRO A 49 18.11 -8.41 -15.08
N SER A 50 16.91 -8.05 -14.67
CA SER A 50 15.71 -7.97 -15.53
C SER A 50 15.05 -6.58 -15.53
N PHE A 51 15.54 -5.68 -14.68
CA PHE A 51 15.02 -4.32 -14.55
C PHE A 51 15.65 -3.41 -15.61
N MET A 52 14.81 -2.79 -16.44
CA MET A 52 15.23 -1.93 -17.56
C MET A 52 14.72 -0.51 -17.34
N VAL A 53 15.54 0.49 -17.70
CA VAL A 53 15.18 1.91 -17.66
C VAL A 53 15.46 2.54 -19.03
N ASP A 54 14.47 3.21 -19.58
CA ASP A 54 14.54 3.93 -20.84
C ASP A 54 14.64 5.45 -20.58
N PRO A 55 15.83 6.06 -20.72
CA PRO A 55 16.00 7.49 -20.50
C PRO A 55 15.26 8.35 -21.53
N SER A 56 15.02 7.84 -22.74
CA SER A 56 14.34 8.60 -23.78
C SER A 56 12.82 8.67 -23.55
N LYS A 57 12.25 7.62 -22.99
CA LYS A 57 10.82 7.54 -22.65
C LYS A 57 10.54 7.94 -21.19
N GLN A 58 11.59 8.08 -20.34
CA GLN A 58 11.48 8.35 -18.91
C GLN A 58 10.62 7.29 -18.18
N LEU A 59 10.84 6.01 -18.52
CA LEU A 59 10.11 4.85 -18.03
C LEU A 59 11.06 3.77 -17.54
N TYR A 60 10.56 2.92 -16.65
CA TYR A 60 11.20 1.66 -16.26
C TYR A 60 10.22 0.49 -16.43
N HIS A 61 10.76 -0.70 -16.61
CA HIS A 61 10.02 -1.95 -16.59
C HIS A 61 10.91 -3.11 -16.14
N CYS A 62 10.38 -3.99 -15.32
CA CYS A 62 11.03 -5.23 -14.90
C CYS A 62 10.39 -6.43 -15.61
N PHE A 63 11.18 -7.18 -16.37
CA PHE A 63 10.70 -8.39 -17.05
C PHE A 63 10.56 -9.59 -16.12
N GLY A 64 11.06 -9.53 -14.86
CA GLY A 64 10.92 -10.57 -13.87
C GLY A 64 9.57 -10.53 -13.15
N CYS A 65 9.21 -9.38 -12.57
CA CYS A 65 7.97 -9.21 -11.81
C CYS A 65 6.90 -8.35 -12.53
N SER A 66 7.14 -7.95 -13.78
CA SER A 66 6.25 -7.10 -14.58
C SER A 66 5.98 -5.70 -13.99
N GLU A 67 6.72 -5.27 -12.96
CA GLU A 67 6.60 -3.93 -12.39
C GLU A 67 7.12 -2.88 -13.37
N GLY A 68 6.35 -1.81 -13.59
CA GLY A 68 6.73 -0.79 -14.56
C GLY A 68 6.03 0.55 -14.34
N GLY A 69 6.62 1.62 -14.92
CA GLY A 69 6.05 2.96 -14.80
C GLY A 69 7.07 4.07 -15.03
N ASN A 70 6.75 5.26 -14.54
CA ASN A 70 7.59 6.45 -14.59
C ASN A 70 8.24 6.75 -13.23
N ILE A 71 8.93 7.89 -13.13
CA ILE A 71 9.64 8.34 -11.93
C ILE A 71 8.73 8.44 -10.69
N PHE A 72 7.48 8.89 -10.87
CA PHE A 72 6.53 8.99 -9.76
C PHE A 72 6.07 7.61 -9.31
N SER A 73 5.75 6.71 -10.25
CA SER A 73 5.41 5.32 -9.96
C SER A 73 6.53 4.60 -9.22
N PHE A 74 7.79 4.85 -9.64
CA PHE A 74 8.97 4.30 -8.97
C PHE A 74 9.09 4.75 -7.52
N LEU A 75 9.00 6.06 -7.26
CA LEU A 75 9.09 6.62 -5.90
C LEU A 75 7.91 6.16 -5.03
N LYS A 76 6.69 6.12 -5.59
CA LYS A 76 5.52 5.58 -4.90
C LYS A 76 5.77 4.16 -4.40
N LYS A 77 6.22 3.28 -5.28
CA LYS A 77 6.45 1.87 -4.96
C LYS A 77 7.66 1.68 -4.05
N LYS A 78 8.80 2.34 -4.35
CA LYS A 78 10.06 2.16 -3.61
C LYS A 78 10.04 2.80 -2.22
N GLU A 79 9.32 3.91 -2.04
CA GLU A 79 9.26 4.62 -0.76
C GLU A 79 7.89 4.49 -0.07
N GLY A 80 6.92 3.76 -0.66
CA GLY A 80 5.57 3.60 -0.12
C GLY A 80 4.79 4.91 -0.03
N LEU A 81 4.94 5.79 -1.04
CA LEU A 81 4.36 7.13 -1.08
C LEU A 81 3.06 7.17 -1.88
N GLU A 82 2.18 8.11 -1.54
CA GLU A 82 1.11 8.51 -2.45
C GLU A 82 1.67 9.38 -3.59
N PHE A 83 0.91 9.53 -4.70
CA PHE A 83 1.35 10.30 -5.87
C PHE A 83 1.80 11.72 -5.51
N ARG A 84 1.01 12.41 -4.69
CA ARG A 84 1.34 13.76 -4.23
C ARG A 84 2.63 13.81 -3.42
N GLU A 85 2.82 12.84 -2.54
CA GLU A 85 4.01 12.74 -1.71
C GLU A 85 5.26 12.46 -2.55
N ALA A 86 5.12 11.62 -3.58
CA ALA A 86 6.18 11.35 -4.55
C ALA A 86 6.55 12.62 -5.33
N ALA A 87 5.57 13.42 -5.76
CA ALA A 87 5.81 14.70 -6.44
C ALA A 87 6.47 15.73 -5.49
N GLU A 88 5.98 15.87 -4.26
CA GLU A 88 6.57 16.76 -3.25
C GLU A 88 8.01 16.33 -2.88
N ARG A 89 8.27 15.00 -2.82
CA ARG A 89 9.60 14.44 -2.57
C ARG A 89 10.56 14.74 -3.71
N LEU A 90 10.10 14.58 -4.95
CA LEU A 90 10.89 14.89 -6.15
C LEU A 90 11.17 16.40 -6.26
N ALA A 91 10.19 17.24 -6.00
CA ALA A 91 10.32 18.70 -5.99
C ALA A 91 11.33 19.17 -4.95
N ALA A 92 11.30 18.62 -3.73
CA ALA A 92 12.28 18.92 -2.68
C ALA A 92 13.71 18.53 -3.10
N ARG A 93 13.87 17.41 -3.83
CA ARG A 93 15.17 16.95 -4.33
C ARG A 93 15.73 17.84 -5.44
N THR A 94 14.88 18.29 -6.36
CA THR A 94 15.26 19.11 -7.51
C THR A 94 15.29 20.62 -7.22
N GLY A 95 14.86 21.04 -6.01
CA GLY A 95 14.69 22.45 -5.65
C GLY A 95 13.51 23.12 -6.37
N PHE A 96 12.57 22.33 -6.91
CA PHE A 96 11.40 22.84 -7.61
C PHE A 96 10.29 23.26 -6.64
N THR A 97 9.60 24.36 -6.93
CA THR A 97 8.48 24.84 -6.12
C THR A 97 7.16 24.50 -6.80
N LEU A 98 6.40 23.57 -6.18
CA LEU A 98 5.08 23.18 -6.67
C LEU A 98 4.02 24.24 -6.35
N ARG A 99 3.19 24.57 -7.34
CA ARG A 99 1.99 25.41 -7.18
C ARG A 99 0.75 24.53 -7.19
N TYR A 100 -0.28 24.96 -6.46
CA TYR A 100 -1.52 24.21 -6.28
C TYR A 100 -2.71 24.99 -6.81
N GLU A 101 -3.63 24.31 -7.50
CA GLU A 101 -4.88 24.88 -8.03
C GLU A 101 -6.09 24.51 -7.17
N GLY A 102 -7.14 25.33 -7.26
CA GLY A 102 -8.39 25.07 -6.54
C GLY A 102 -8.29 25.30 -5.04
N VAL A 103 -7.27 26.02 -4.58
CA VAL A 103 -7.15 26.42 -3.17
C VAL A 103 -8.06 27.61 -2.93
N SER A 104 -9.22 27.40 -2.29
CA SER A 104 -10.01 28.51 -1.77
C SER A 104 -9.19 29.28 -0.71
N LYS A 105 -9.53 30.54 -0.46
CA LYS A 105 -8.86 31.35 0.56
C LYS A 105 -8.85 30.64 1.93
N GLU A 106 -9.96 29.97 2.26
CA GLU A 106 -10.11 29.14 3.47
C GLU A 106 -9.18 27.91 3.46
N ALA A 107 -8.98 27.26 2.31
CA ALA A 107 -8.06 26.12 2.20
C ALA A 107 -6.59 26.55 2.33
N SER A 108 -6.23 27.76 1.84
CA SER A 108 -4.90 28.35 2.04
C SER A 108 -4.66 28.67 3.53
N GLU A 109 -5.63 29.26 4.22
CA GLU A 109 -5.55 29.56 5.65
C GLU A 109 -5.41 28.28 6.49
N VAL A 110 -6.09 27.20 6.10
CA VAL A 110 -5.96 25.89 6.76
C VAL A 110 -4.55 25.31 6.56
N GLU A 111 -3.99 25.42 5.35
CA GLU A 111 -2.63 24.90 5.07
C GLU A 111 -1.57 25.74 5.79
N ASP A 112 -1.68 27.07 5.80
CA ASP A 112 -0.81 27.97 6.55
C ASP A 112 -0.88 27.68 8.05
N ARG A 113 -2.07 27.39 8.57
CA ARG A 113 -2.26 26.96 9.96
C ARG A 113 -1.55 25.62 10.22
N ARG A 114 -1.70 24.64 9.34
CA ARG A 114 -1.02 23.32 9.49
C ARG A 114 0.50 23.50 9.46
N ALA A 115 1.03 24.25 8.50
CA ALA A 115 2.46 24.54 8.41
C ALA A 115 2.99 25.21 9.68
N ARG A 116 2.21 26.11 10.29
CA ARG A 116 2.54 26.72 11.59
C ARG A 116 2.53 25.69 12.70
N LEU A 117 1.55 24.79 12.77
CA LEU A 117 1.47 23.74 13.78
C LEU A 117 2.63 22.75 13.69
N TYR A 118 3.06 22.35 12.48
CA TYR A 118 4.27 21.53 12.29
C TYR A 118 5.53 22.21 12.82
N ARG A 119 5.69 23.52 12.56
CA ARG A 119 6.83 24.31 13.07
C ARG A 119 6.83 24.38 14.60
N ILE A 120 5.67 24.46 15.24
CA ILE A 120 5.54 24.43 16.70
C ILE A 120 5.96 23.08 17.26
N ASN A 121 5.52 21.97 16.66
CA ASN A 121 5.92 20.64 17.11
C ASN A 121 7.41 20.40 16.91
N GLN A 122 7.99 20.77 15.77
CA GLN A 122 9.43 20.64 15.55
C GLN A 122 10.23 21.47 16.58
N TRP A 123 9.83 22.73 16.81
CA TRP A 123 10.45 23.57 17.83
C TRP A 123 10.38 22.95 19.24
N ALA A 124 9.25 22.35 19.59
CA ALA A 124 9.10 21.69 20.89
C ALA A 124 10.02 20.46 21.01
N ALA A 125 10.15 19.66 19.94
CA ALA A 125 11.08 18.54 19.87
C ALA A 125 12.53 19.00 20.07
N ASP A 126 12.93 20.09 19.40
CA ASP A 126 14.27 20.68 19.53
C ASP A 126 14.53 21.16 20.98
N VAL A 127 13.56 21.84 21.59
CA VAL A 127 13.66 22.27 22.98
C VAL A 127 13.84 21.09 23.94
N TYR A 128 13.02 20.03 23.79
CA TYR A 128 13.14 18.84 24.62
C TYR A 128 14.47 18.11 24.42
N SER A 129 14.96 18.04 23.19
CA SER A 129 16.26 17.44 22.87
C SER A 129 17.40 18.21 23.51
N VAL A 130 17.39 19.57 23.46
CA VAL A 130 18.36 20.41 24.15
C VAL A 130 18.28 20.22 25.66
N VAL A 131 17.10 20.15 26.26
CA VAL A 131 16.95 19.91 27.70
C VAL A 131 17.53 18.57 28.13
N LEU A 132 17.39 17.52 27.30
CA LEU A 132 17.99 16.21 27.56
C LEU A 132 19.52 16.31 27.74
N THR A 133 20.22 17.21 27.04
CA THR A 133 21.68 17.39 27.16
C THR A 133 22.12 18.22 28.36
N LYS A 134 21.19 18.90 29.06
CA LYS A 134 21.47 19.76 30.22
C LYS A 134 21.36 18.99 31.54
N ASP A 135 21.69 19.64 32.65
CA ASP A 135 21.62 19.04 33.98
C ASP A 135 20.21 18.55 34.34
N ALA A 136 19.17 19.29 33.94
CA ALA A 136 17.78 18.89 34.11
C ALA A 136 17.44 17.53 33.43
N GLY A 137 18.15 17.17 32.38
CA GLY A 137 17.96 15.91 31.65
C GLY A 137 18.77 14.73 32.22
N LYS A 138 19.59 14.93 33.26
CA LYS A 138 20.47 13.86 33.79
C LYS A 138 19.72 12.58 34.12
N VAL A 139 18.58 12.68 34.81
CA VAL A 139 17.77 11.51 35.20
C VAL A 139 17.27 10.71 33.98
N ALA A 140 16.97 11.40 32.86
CA ALA A 140 16.56 10.75 31.64
C ALA A 140 17.76 10.12 30.90
N ARG A 141 18.93 10.76 30.91
CA ARG A 141 20.16 10.17 30.36
C ARG A 141 20.59 8.93 31.15
N ASP A 142 20.54 8.98 32.50
CA ASP A 142 20.84 7.81 33.33
C ASP A 142 19.90 6.63 33.00
N TYR A 143 18.61 6.92 32.74
CA TYR A 143 17.66 5.92 32.29
C TYR A 143 18.01 5.37 30.89
N LEU A 144 18.36 6.22 29.92
CA LEU A 144 18.74 5.79 28.56
C LEU A 144 19.99 4.92 28.59
N THR A 145 20.99 5.31 29.42
CA THR A 145 22.21 4.50 29.64
C THR A 145 21.89 3.16 30.30
N SER A 146 20.94 3.09 31.24
CA SER A 146 20.53 1.83 31.88
C SER A 146 19.80 0.88 30.90
N ARG A 147 19.36 1.40 29.77
CA ARG A 147 18.77 0.63 28.64
C ARG A 147 19.76 0.42 27.49
N ASP A 148 21.03 0.74 27.69
CA ASP A 148 22.11 0.63 26.71
C ASP A 148 21.87 1.41 25.41
N PHE A 149 21.05 2.49 25.43
CA PHE A 149 20.83 3.33 24.25
C PHE A 149 22.01 4.27 24.03
N ASP A 150 22.62 4.18 22.84
CA ASP A 150 23.76 5.00 22.45
C ASP A 150 23.36 6.41 21.99
N ASP A 151 24.37 7.30 21.92
CA ASP A 151 24.15 8.70 21.53
C ASP A 151 23.71 8.84 20.06
N GLU A 152 24.05 7.91 19.19
CA GLU A 152 23.63 7.92 17.79
C GLU A 152 22.13 7.66 17.69
N ILE A 153 21.64 6.66 18.40
CA ILE A 153 20.22 6.32 18.49
C ILE A 153 19.42 7.46 19.14
N ILE A 154 19.93 8.04 20.23
CA ILE A 154 19.29 9.18 20.90
C ILE A 154 19.10 10.35 19.93
N ARG A 155 20.12 10.64 19.11
CA ARG A 155 20.04 11.69 18.08
C ARG A 155 19.13 11.33 16.94
N LEU A 156 19.19 10.08 16.43
CA LEU A 156 18.39 9.61 15.31
C LEU A 156 16.89 9.71 15.62
N PHE A 157 16.48 9.24 16.79
CA PHE A 157 15.08 9.32 17.24
C PHE A 157 14.70 10.69 17.81
N HIS A 158 15.67 11.62 17.86
CA HIS A 158 15.49 12.97 18.39
C HIS A 158 14.87 12.99 19.80
N LEU A 159 15.34 12.06 20.67
CA LEU A 159 14.81 11.92 22.01
C LEU A 159 15.04 13.20 22.82
N GLY A 160 14.11 13.49 23.72
CA GLY A 160 14.15 14.69 24.53
C GLY A 160 13.71 14.47 25.98
N PHE A 161 13.77 15.50 26.78
CA PHE A 161 13.28 15.48 28.16
C PHE A 161 12.41 16.68 28.46
N ALA A 162 11.23 16.43 28.99
CA ALA A 162 10.35 17.45 29.56
C ALA A 162 10.61 17.57 31.07
N PRO A 163 11.13 18.70 31.57
CA PRO A 163 11.40 18.87 33.01
C PRO A 163 10.12 18.78 33.85
N ALA A 164 10.26 18.53 35.15
CA ALA A 164 9.13 18.44 36.09
C ALA A 164 8.48 19.80 36.42
N SER A 165 8.74 20.83 35.65
CA SER A 165 8.16 22.17 35.79
C SER A 165 6.72 22.21 35.27
N TYR A 166 5.88 23.03 35.89
CA TYR A 166 4.47 23.17 35.56
C TYR A 166 4.23 23.75 34.15
N ASP A 167 5.05 24.76 33.75
CA ASP A 167 4.83 25.58 32.55
C ASP A 167 6.15 25.92 31.82
N PHE A 168 7.15 25.06 31.89
CA PHE A 168 8.48 25.29 31.32
C PHE A 168 8.38 25.56 29.80
N LEU A 169 7.77 24.66 29.04
CA LEU A 169 7.67 24.78 27.60
C LEU A 169 6.72 25.92 27.20
N TYR A 170 5.61 26.07 27.94
CA TYR A 170 4.65 27.14 27.70
C TYR A 170 5.30 28.53 27.82
N ARG A 171 6.10 28.79 28.88
CA ARG A 171 6.84 30.05 28.99
C ARG A 171 7.81 30.29 27.81
N GLN A 172 8.49 29.26 27.36
CA GLN A 172 9.36 29.34 26.18
C GLN A 172 8.56 29.66 24.93
N ALA A 173 7.39 29.02 24.73
CA ALA A 173 6.48 29.27 23.63
C ALA A 173 6.02 30.73 23.56
N MET A 174 5.62 31.30 24.73
CA MET A 174 5.19 32.69 24.80
C MET A 174 6.32 33.67 24.45
N ARG A 175 7.55 33.42 24.92
CA ARG A 175 8.74 34.23 24.56
C ARG A 175 9.05 34.16 23.05
N LYS A 176 8.73 33.06 22.41
CA LYS A 176 8.92 32.86 20.94
C LYS A 176 7.74 33.43 20.12
N GLY A 177 6.70 33.95 20.76
CA GLY A 177 5.51 34.47 20.07
C GLY A 177 4.54 33.37 19.58
N ILE A 178 4.65 32.15 20.13
CA ILE A 178 3.69 31.07 19.82
C ILE A 178 2.40 31.33 20.59
N GLY A 179 1.28 31.44 19.86
CA GLY A 179 -0.02 31.70 20.47
C GLY A 179 -0.49 30.57 21.40
N ALA A 180 -1.11 30.93 22.51
CA ALA A 180 -1.63 29.99 23.50
C ALA A 180 -2.61 28.97 22.91
N SER A 181 -3.45 29.38 21.98
CA SER A 181 -4.40 28.52 21.27
C SER A 181 -3.70 27.46 20.42
N ASP A 182 -2.65 27.84 19.69
CA ASP A 182 -1.87 26.92 18.88
C ASP A 182 -1.08 25.93 19.74
N PHE A 183 -0.50 26.40 20.88
CA PHE A 183 0.21 25.56 21.84
C PHE A 183 -0.68 24.46 22.44
N VAL A 184 -1.91 24.80 22.82
CA VAL A 184 -2.92 23.84 23.26
C VAL A 184 -3.40 22.97 22.10
N GLY A 185 -3.61 23.58 20.92
CA GLY A 185 -4.12 22.91 19.72
C GLY A 185 -3.20 21.81 19.16
N VAL A 186 -1.88 21.90 19.39
CA VAL A 186 -0.92 20.81 19.05
C VAL A 186 -0.76 19.79 20.18
N GLY A 187 -1.49 19.93 21.29
CA GLY A 187 -1.46 18.97 22.39
C GLY A 187 -0.24 19.11 23.32
N LEU A 188 0.50 20.21 23.28
CA LEU A 188 1.62 20.51 24.17
C LEU A 188 1.17 21.12 25.51
N GLY A 189 0.03 21.81 25.52
CA GLY A 189 -0.55 22.44 26.68
C GLY A 189 -1.91 21.91 27.08
N ILE A 190 -2.23 22.07 28.37
CA ILE A 190 -3.55 21.78 28.93
C ILE A 190 -4.09 23.07 29.54
N LYS A 191 -5.35 23.41 29.22
CA LYS A 191 -6.04 24.54 29.83
C LYS A 191 -6.65 24.11 31.15
N GLY A 192 -6.10 24.59 32.25
CA GLY A 192 -6.62 24.39 33.59
C GLY A 192 -7.28 25.65 34.15
N GLU A 193 -7.80 25.57 35.36
CA GLU A 193 -8.45 26.70 36.09
C GLU A 193 -7.51 27.88 36.32
N ARG A 194 -6.22 27.63 36.56
CA ARG A 194 -5.19 28.64 36.84
C ARG A 194 -4.38 29.07 35.63
N GLY A 195 -4.79 28.68 34.44
CA GLY A 195 -4.07 28.99 33.20
C GLY A 195 -3.61 27.75 32.43
N ILE A 196 -2.74 27.96 31.45
CA ILE A 196 -2.19 26.89 30.61
C ILE A 196 -0.93 26.32 31.26
N TYR A 197 -0.81 24.99 31.26
CA TYR A 197 0.34 24.27 31.76
C TYR A 197 0.80 23.20 30.78
N ASP A 198 2.05 22.76 30.91
CA ASP A 198 2.66 21.76 30.03
C ASP A 198 2.01 20.39 30.21
N ARG A 199 1.67 19.74 29.08
CA ARG A 199 1.15 18.39 29.11
C ARG A 199 2.19 17.36 29.57
N PHE A 200 3.42 17.50 29.11
CA PHE A 200 4.52 16.60 29.45
C PHE A 200 5.38 17.23 30.54
N ARG A 201 5.55 16.53 31.67
CA ARG A 201 6.32 16.96 32.84
C ARG A 201 7.03 15.75 33.45
N GLY A 202 8.35 15.85 33.73
CA GLY A 202 9.16 14.77 34.25
C GLY A 202 9.20 13.54 33.37
N ARG A 203 9.24 13.75 32.04
CA ARG A 203 9.09 12.64 31.06
C ARG A 203 10.19 12.65 30.02
N LEU A 204 10.70 11.46 29.72
CA LEU A 204 11.45 11.21 28.49
C LEU A 204 10.47 11.33 27.31
N ILE A 205 10.87 12.08 26.29
CA ILE A 205 10.01 12.44 25.16
C ILE A 205 10.45 11.71 23.89
N PHE A 206 9.48 11.12 23.21
CA PHE A 206 9.59 10.43 21.93
C PHE A 206 8.79 11.23 20.90
N PRO A 207 9.45 11.97 19.99
CA PRO A 207 8.73 12.64 18.90
C PRO A 207 8.09 11.61 17.98
N ILE A 208 6.80 11.80 17.67
CA ILE A 208 6.05 10.98 16.72
C ILE A 208 6.06 11.74 15.39
N ARG A 209 6.48 11.05 14.30
CA ARG A 209 6.65 11.65 12.99
C ARG A 209 5.69 11.04 11.97
N ASP A 210 5.29 11.83 10.98
CA ASP A 210 4.58 11.33 9.81
C ASP A 210 5.56 10.76 8.76
N LEU A 211 5.04 10.23 7.65
CA LEU A 211 5.86 9.64 6.59
C LEU A 211 6.79 10.67 5.90
N GLN A 212 6.54 11.96 6.02
CA GLN A 212 7.41 13.04 5.56
C GLN A 212 8.43 13.49 6.61
N ASP A 213 8.61 12.73 7.68
CA ASP A 213 9.54 13.00 8.78
C ASP A 213 9.22 14.27 9.60
N ARG A 214 7.99 14.81 9.50
CA ARG A 214 7.54 15.97 10.27
C ARG A 214 7.02 15.54 11.63
N VAL A 215 7.37 16.27 12.70
CA VAL A 215 6.86 16.00 14.04
C VAL A 215 5.38 16.35 14.13
N ILE A 216 4.54 15.37 14.41
CA ILE A 216 3.06 15.50 14.51
C ILE A 216 2.54 15.42 15.94
N ALA A 217 3.26 14.75 16.83
CA ALA A 217 2.86 14.49 18.21
C ALA A 217 4.06 14.04 19.05
N PHE A 218 3.80 13.70 20.31
CA PHE A 218 4.79 13.22 21.26
C PHE A 218 4.25 12.07 22.10
N GLY A 219 5.11 11.08 22.38
CA GLY A 219 4.98 10.15 23.47
C GLY A 219 5.85 10.61 24.65
N GLY A 220 5.42 10.37 25.87
CA GLY A 220 6.19 10.73 27.07
C GLY A 220 6.17 9.62 28.10
N ARG A 221 7.34 9.04 28.41
CA ARG A 221 7.50 8.06 29.49
C ARG A 221 7.91 8.77 30.78
N VAL A 222 7.20 8.54 31.87
CA VAL A 222 7.60 9.08 33.18
C VAL A 222 8.93 8.47 33.64
N ILE A 223 9.83 9.31 34.14
CA ILE A 223 11.08 8.88 34.77
C ILE A 223 10.91 9.00 36.27
N GLY A 224 11.08 7.89 37.01
CA GLY A 224 10.77 7.78 38.42
C GLY A 224 9.30 7.40 38.67
N GLU A 225 8.76 7.87 39.80
CA GLU A 225 7.37 7.61 40.20
C GLU A 225 6.40 8.53 39.48
N GLY A 226 5.26 7.99 39.05
CA GLY A 226 4.19 8.76 38.40
C GLY A 226 3.30 7.91 37.50
N GLN A 227 2.06 8.35 37.30
CA GLN A 227 1.07 7.71 36.44
C GLN A 227 0.54 8.72 35.40
N PRO A 228 0.17 8.28 34.22
CA PRO A 228 0.43 6.95 33.63
C PRO A 228 1.92 6.78 33.27
N LYS A 229 2.41 5.53 33.18
CA LYS A 229 3.79 5.21 32.78
C LYS A 229 4.11 5.82 31.41
N TYR A 230 3.21 5.68 30.43
CA TYR A 230 3.27 6.34 29.12
C TYR A 230 2.10 7.29 28.94
N LEU A 231 2.36 8.46 28.39
CA LEU A 231 1.39 9.49 28.06
C LEU A 231 1.63 9.95 26.62
N ASN A 232 0.62 9.87 25.77
CA ASN A 232 0.70 10.37 24.40
C ASN A 232 0.00 11.73 24.25
N SER A 233 0.35 12.47 23.19
CA SER A 233 -0.44 13.62 22.76
C SER A 233 -1.91 13.23 22.56
N PRO A 234 -2.85 14.13 22.80
CA PRO A 234 -4.24 13.93 22.40
C PRO A 234 -4.33 13.95 20.88
N GLU A 235 -5.46 13.56 20.33
CA GLU A 235 -5.74 13.78 18.92
C GLU A 235 -5.79 15.28 18.60
N THR A 236 -5.20 15.66 17.47
CA THR A 236 -5.06 17.05 17.04
C THR A 236 -5.34 17.17 15.54
N ALA A 237 -5.28 18.38 15.00
CA ALA A 237 -5.37 18.59 13.54
C ALA A 237 -4.22 17.91 12.75
N LEU A 238 -3.09 17.59 13.42
CA LEU A 238 -1.94 16.91 12.82
C LEU A 238 -1.86 15.43 13.12
N TYR A 239 -2.47 14.97 14.20
CA TYR A 239 -2.27 13.64 14.77
C TYR A 239 -3.58 12.94 15.11
N VAL A 240 -3.79 11.77 14.50
CA VAL A 240 -4.86 10.83 14.81
C VAL A 240 -4.19 9.47 15.04
N LYS A 241 -4.29 8.93 16.25
CA LYS A 241 -3.55 7.72 16.69
C LYS A 241 -3.77 6.54 15.74
N SER A 242 -5.01 6.31 15.30
CA SER A 242 -5.38 5.20 14.42
C SER A 242 -4.84 5.34 12.99
N LYS A 243 -4.16 6.44 12.64
CA LYS A 243 -3.62 6.71 11.29
C LYS A 243 -2.10 6.74 11.24
N HIS A 244 -1.43 6.49 12.35
CA HIS A 244 0.02 6.61 12.44
C HIS A 244 0.62 5.44 13.21
N LEU A 245 1.75 4.95 12.73
CA LEU A 245 2.62 4.01 13.42
C LEU A 245 3.93 4.72 13.78
N TYR A 246 4.42 4.49 15.01
CA TYR A 246 5.71 5.03 15.43
C TYR A 246 6.84 4.43 14.60
N ASN A 247 7.80 5.24 14.21
CA ASN A 247 8.98 4.87 13.43
C ASN A 247 8.72 4.44 11.98
N LEU A 248 7.48 4.47 11.47
CA LEU A 248 7.21 4.05 10.10
C LEU A 248 7.95 4.93 9.05
N ASN A 249 8.19 6.20 9.37
CA ASN A 249 8.99 7.13 8.54
C ASN A 249 10.40 6.62 8.24
N LEU A 250 11.09 6.06 9.23
CA LEU A 250 12.43 5.50 9.08
C LEU A 250 12.39 4.04 8.57
N ALA A 251 11.45 3.25 9.08
CA ALA A 251 11.36 1.81 8.82
C ALA A 251 10.92 1.46 7.38
N ARG A 252 10.15 2.32 6.71
CA ARG A 252 9.48 2.00 5.43
C ARG A 252 10.42 1.45 4.34
N ARG A 253 11.64 1.99 4.21
CA ARG A 253 12.60 1.52 3.21
C ARG A 253 13.07 0.10 3.49
N GLU A 254 13.36 -0.19 4.76
CA GLU A 254 13.76 -1.52 5.19
C GLU A 254 12.59 -2.52 5.13
N ILE A 255 11.36 -2.10 5.42
CA ILE A 255 10.16 -2.92 5.26
C ILE A 255 10.00 -3.36 3.81
N VAL A 256 10.09 -2.41 2.86
CA VAL A 256 10.01 -2.70 1.42
C VAL A 256 11.18 -3.59 0.98
N SER A 257 12.39 -3.33 1.48
CA SER A 257 13.59 -4.09 1.12
C SER A 257 13.60 -5.51 1.66
N SER A 258 13.14 -5.70 2.92
CA SER A 258 13.09 -7.01 3.57
C SER A 258 11.85 -7.83 3.20
N GLY A 259 10.82 -7.21 2.62
CA GLY A 259 9.56 -7.85 2.25
C GLY A 259 8.63 -8.15 3.43
N TYR A 260 8.94 -7.68 4.64
CA TYR A 260 8.07 -7.81 5.82
C TYR A 260 8.26 -6.66 6.81
N ALA A 261 7.21 -6.39 7.60
CA ALA A 261 7.22 -5.45 8.71
C ALA A 261 7.16 -6.19 10.05
N ILE A 262 7.89 -5.70 11.05
CA ILE A 262 7.76 -6.14 12.44
C ILE A 262 6.96 -5.06 13.18
N LEU A 263 5.90 -5.47 13.86
CA LEU A 263 5.04 -4.59 14.62
C LEU A 263 5.14 -4.92 16.12
N VAL A 264 5.56 -3.93 16.91
CA VAL A 264 5.71 -4.01 18.37
C VAL A 264 4.75 -3.04 19.07
N GLU A 265 4.67 -3.08 20.41
CA GLU A 265 3.74 -2.25 21.17
C GLU A 265 4.32 -0.89 21.58
N GLY A 266 5.62 -0.83 21.88
CA GLY A 266 6.23 0.29 22.57
C GLY A 266 7.32 1.04 21.82
N TYR A 267 7.57 2.29 22.26
CA TYR A 267 8.67 3.12 21.76
C TYR A 267 10.04 2.50 22.02
N THR A 268 10.22 1.96 23.22
CA THR A 268 11.49 1.36 23.69
C THR A 268 11.82 0.10 22.92
N ASP A 269 10.81 -0.68 22.53
CA ASP A 269 11.00 -1.90 21.74
C ASP A 269 11.50 -1.57 20.35
N VAL A 270 10.89 -0.57 19.69
CA VAL A 270 11.37 -0.05 18.40
C VAL A 270 12.82 0.39 18.50
N ILE A 271 13.16 1.18 19.52
CA ILE A 271 14.51 1.76 19.66
C ILE A 271 15.54 0.66 19.94
N GLY A 272 15.23 -0.32 20.81
CA GLY A 272 16.09 -1.44 21.12
C GLY A 272 16.34 -2.33 19.91
N LEU A 273 15.31 -2.67 19.16
CA LEU A 273 15.43 -3.43 17.91
C LEU A 273 16.23 -2.67 16.86
N TRP A 274 15.98 -1.37 16.72
CA TRP A 274 16.71 -0.53 15.78
C TRP A 274 18.21 -0.47 16.08
N GLN A 275 18.58 -0.31 17.35
CA GLN A 275 19.96 -0.32 17.80
C GLN A 275 20.63 -1.67 17.55
N ALA A 276 19.91 -2.79 17.68
CA ALA A 276 20.40 -4.11 17.33
C ALA A 276 20.50 -4.33 15.80
N GLY A 277 20.16 -3.33 14.97
CA GLY A 277 20.25 -3.39 13.51
C GLY A 277 19.03 -4.03 12.85
N ILE A 278 17.88 -4.13 13.55
CA ILE A 278 16.58 -4.57 13.01
C ILE A 278 15.78 -3.31 12.70
N ARG A 279 15.74 -2.92 11.42
CA ARG A 279 15.26 -1.59 11.00
C ARG A 279 13.87 -1.59 10.38
N ASN A 280 13.30 -2.74 10.05
CA ASN A 280 11.95 -2.90 9.50
C ASN A 280 10.87 -3.00 10.60
N VAL A 281 11.03 -2.24 11.69
CA VAL A 281 10.18 -2.27 12.88
C VAL A 281 9.40 -0.96 13.07
N ALA A 282 8.11 -1.08 13.37
CA ALA A 282 7.23 0.01 13.77
C ALA A 282 6.42 -0.36 15.01
N ALA A 283 5.83 0.64 15.69
CA ALA A 283 4.99 0.37 16.86
C ALA A 283 3.61 1.02 16.76
N THR A 284 2.64 0.42 17.45
CA THR A 284 1.37 1.07 17.75
C THR A 284 1.57 2.19 18.77
N LEU A 285 0.61 3.12 18.81
CA LEU A 285 0.72 4.32 19.66
C LEU A 285 -0.17 4.22 20.91
N GLY A 286 -0.21 3.03 21.52
CA GLY A 286 -1.07 2.74 22.67
C GLY A 286 -2.55 2.72 22.27
N THR A 287 -2.84 2.30 21.06
CA THR A 287 -4.18 2.01 20.54
C THR A 287 -4.19 0.65 19.88
N ALA A 288 -5.36 0.05 19.81
CA ALA A 288 -5.56 -1.13 19.02
C ALA A 288 -5.23 -0.91 17.55
N LEU A 289 -4.86 -1.97 16.87
CA LEU A 289 -4.70 -1.98 15.42
C LEU A 289 -6.00 -1.52 14.74
N SER A 290 -5.85 -0.73 13.69
CA SER A 290 -6.95 -0.14 12.93
C SER A 290 -6.80 -0.47 11.45
N GLU A 291 -7.90 -0.35 10.69
CA GLU A 291 -7.90 -0.47 9.24
C GLU A 291 -6.84 0.41 8.57
N GLU A 292 -6.68 1.65 9.05
CA GLU A 292 -5.68 2.57 8.49
C GLU A 292 -4.23 2.09 8.71
N HIS A 293 -3.93 1.41 9.84
CA HIS A 293 -2.62 0.80 10.06
C HIS A 293 -2.34 -0.32 9.04
N PHE A 294 -3.32 -1.21 8.79
CA PHE A 294 -3.19 -2.25 7.77
C PHE A 294 -3.07 -1.67 6.36
N ARG A 295 -3.83 -0.63 6.05
CA ARG A 295 -3.75 0.09 4.78
C ARG A 295 -2.37 0.74 4.56
N LEU A 296 -1.73 1.26 5.60
CA LEU A 296 -0.36 1.78 5.52
C LEU A 296 0.65 0.67 5.27
N LEU A 297 0.53 -0.45 6.00
CA LEU A 297 1.46 -1.58 5.90
C LEU A 297 1.31 -2.33 4.57
N SER A 298 0.09 -2.55 4.08
CA SER A 298 -0.17 -3.26 2.81
C SER A 298 0.41 -2.56 1.57
N ARG A 299 0.71 -1.27 1.66
CA ARG A 299 1.42 -0.53 0.62
C ARG A 299 2.93 -0.77 0.62
N LEU A 300 3.47 -1.28 1.72
CA LEU A 300 4.89 -1.46 1.93
C LEU A 300 5.33 -2.91 1.83
N THR A 301 4.44 -3.84 2.19
CA THR A 301 4.77 -5.27 2.29
C THR A 301 3.52 -6.14 2.22
N GLU A 302 3.73 -7.41 1.87
CA GLU A 302 2.70 -8.45 1.94
C GLU A 302 2.73 -9.23 3.26
N ARG A 303 3.75 -9.03 4.12
CA ARG A 303 3.90 -9.76 5.39
C ARG A 303 4.08 -8.83 6.57
N VAL A 304 3.34 -9.07 7.66
CA VAL A 304 3.47 -8.39 8.94
C VAL A 304 3.64 -9.40 10.07
N VAL A 305 4.71 -9.23 10.85
CA VAL A 305 4.99 -10.07 12.03
C VAL A 305 4.71 -9.27 13.29
N PHE A 306 3.72 -9.69 14.06
CA PHE A 306 3.42 -9.14 15.37
C PHE A 306 4.40 -9.71 16.40
N ALA A 307 5.22 -8.85 16.99
CA ALA A 307 6.10 -9.17 18.09
C ALA A 307 5.61 -8.42 19.34
N PHE A 308 4.46 -8.87 19.88
CA PHE A 308 3.81 -8.30 21.04
C PHE A 308 4.19 -9.06 22.30
N ASP A 309 3.99 -8.42 23.47
CA ASP A 309 4.19 -9.07 24.75
C ASP A 309 3.27 -10.30 24.87
N ALA A 310 3.75 -11.34 25.55
CA ALA A 310 3.01 -12.60 25.73
C ALA A 310 1.85 -12.48 26.75
N ASP A 311 1.27 -11.31 26.88
CA ASP A 311 0.15 -11.02 27.77
C ASP A 311 -1.22 -11.01 27.03
N ALA A 312 -2.30 -10.82 27.80
CA ALA A 312 -3.64 -10.77 27.26
C ALA A 312 -3.87 -9.61 26.26
N ALA A 313 -3.06 -8.56 26.34
CA ALA A 313 -3.16 -7.41 25.43
C ALA A 313 -2.61 -7.77 24.04
N GLY A 314 -1.48 -8.47 23.98
CA GLY A 314 -0.89 -8.97 22.74
C GLY A 314 -1.81 -9.98 22.04
N VAL A 315 -2.47 -10.87 22.78
CA VAL A 315 -3.49 -11.79 22.25
C VAL A 315 -4.66 -11.01 21.64
N SER A 316 -5.22 -10.04 22.39
CA SER A 316 -6.34 -9.21 21.89
C SER A 316 -5.96 -8.35 20.69
N ALA A 317 -4.71 -7.88 20.59
CA ALA A 317 -4.24 -7.14 19.43
C ALA A 317 -4.11 -8.05 18.20
N SER A 318 -3.66 -9.30 18.40
CA SER A 318 -3.58 -10.31 17.35
C SER A 318 -4.98 -10.70 16.85
N GLU A 319 -5.96 -10.93 17.74
CA GLU A 319 -7.34 -11.26 17.35
C GLU A 319 -7.96 -10.17 16.46
N ARG A 320 -7.68 -8.88 16.73
CA ARG A 320 -8.15 -7.79 15.86
C ARG A 320 -7.52 -7.77 14.48
N GLY A 321 -6.35 -8.37 14.31
CA GLY A 321 -5.74 -8.58 13.00
C GLY A 321 -6.62 -9.42 12.07
N LEU A 322 -7.44 -10.32 12.64
CA LEU A 322 -8.34 -11.19 11.89
C LEU A 322 -9.49 -10.42 11.22
N ASP A 323 -9.96 -9.32 11.83
CA ASP A 323 -11.02 -8.49 11.25
C ASP A 323 -10.60 -7.88 9.89
N PHE A 324 -9.29 -7.80 9.64
CA PHE A 324 -8.69 -7.19 8.46
C PHE A 324 -7.90 -8.17 7.59
N TYR A 325 -7.85 -9.47 7.96
CA TYR A 325 -7.03 -10.49 7.31
C TYR A 325 -7.29 -10.56 5.80
N ASP A 326 -8.56 -10.71 5.40
CA ASP A 326 -8.94 -10.84 3.98
C ASP A 326 -8.98 -9.50 3.23
N GLN A 327 -9.10 -8.39 3.96
CA GLN A 327 -9.32 -7.08 3.35
C GLN A 327 -8.06 -6.54 2.66
N PHE A 328 -6.86 -6.87 3.17
CA PHE A 328 -5.59 -6.28 2.73
C PHE A 328 -4.61 -7.26 2.10
N ASN A 329 -4.97 -8.53 1.94
CA ASN A 329 -4.11 -9.59 1.38
C ASN A 329 -2.71 -9.62 2.03
N LEU A 330 -2.67 -9.59 3.38
CA LEU A 330 -1.44 -9.60 4.17
C LEU A 330 -1.23 -10.96 4.83
N ASP A 331 -0.01 -11.52 4.71
CA ASP A 331 0.45 -12.66 5.53
C ASP A 331 0.73 -12.14 6.96
N LEU A 332 -0.28 -12.26 7.83
CA LEU A 332 -0.20 -11.85 9.23
C LEU A 332 0.36 -12.99 10.07
N ARG A 333 1.44 -12.74 10.78
CA ARG A 333 2.14 -13.73 11.60
C ARG A 333 2.35 -13.22 13.02
N VAL A 334 2.48 -14.13 13.97
CA VAL A 334 2.73 -13.82 15.38
C VAL A 334 4.04 -14.46 15.82
N MET A 335 4.95 -13.65 16.31
CA MET A 335 6.15 -14.10 16.98
C MET A 335 5.84 -14.33 18.46
N VAL A 336 5.78 -15.61 18.86
CA VAL A 336 5.45 -15.97 20.24
C VAL A 336 6.67 -15.69 21.13
N MET A 337 6.56 -14.68 22.00
CA MET A 337 7.59 -14.32 22.97
C MET A 337 7.59 -15.26 24.17
N GLU A 338 8.76 -15.38 24.84
CA GLU A 338 8.84 -16.06 26.12
C GLU A 338 8.18 -15.20 27.21
N LYS A 339 7.53 -15.87 28.16
CA LYS A 339 6.76 -15.19 29.21
C LYS A 339 7.62 -14.23 30.00
N GLY A 340 7.28 -12.93 30.01
CA GLY A 340 7.96 -11.89 30.78
C GLY A 340 9.12 -11.19 30.06
N LEU A 341 9.39 -11.52 28.79
CA LEU A 341 10.34 -10.78 27.95
C LEU A 341 9.59 -9.89 26.96
N ASP A 342 9.97 -8.64 26.87
CA ASP A 342 9.59 -7.76 25.76
C ASP A 342 10.57 -7.91 24.58
N PRO A 343 10.23 -7.41 23.38
CA PRO A 343 11.10 -7.52 22.19
C PRO A 343 12.49 -6.91 22.37
N ALA A 344 12.59 -5.79 23.13
CA ALA A 344 13.88 -5.15 23.41
C ALA A 344 14.75 -6.00 24.34
N ASP A 345 14.17 -6.54 25.43
CA ASP A 345 14.87 -7.42 26.35
C ASP A 345 15.30 -8.74 25.68
N PHE A 346 14.45 -9.28 24.79
CA PHE A 346 14.79 -10.46 24.00
C PHE A 346 15.98 -10.22 23.08
N VAL A 347 15.97 -9.14 22.28
CA VAL A 347 17.10 -8.84 21.38
C VAL A 347 18.39 -8.52 22.15
N ALA A 348 18.28 -7.88 23.31
CA ALA A 348 19.44 -7.62 24.18
C ALA A 348 20.09 -8.92 24.69
N SER A 349 19.30 -9.97 24.98
CA SER A 349 19.79 -11.25 25.50
C SER A 349 20.23 -12.23 24.41
N GLN A 350 19.52 -12.32 23.28
CA GLN A 350 19.71 -13.31 22.22
C GLN A 350 20.42 -12.75 20.97
N GLY A 351 20.61 -11.45 20.91
CA GLY A 351 21.19 -10.77 19.75
C GLY A 351 20.25 -10.70 18.54
N LYS A 352 20.74 -10.03 17.50
CA LYS A 352 20.01 -9.85 16.24
C LYS A 352 19.62 -11.18 15.58
N ASP A 353 20.58 -12.11 15.47
CA ASP A 353 20.36 -13.37 14.76
C ASP A 353 19.34 -14.25 15.48
N GLY A 354 19.38 -14.30 16.82
CA GLY A 354 18.37 -15.01 17.63
C GLY A 354 16.97 -14.42 17.43
N PHE A 355 16.86 -13.09 17.37
CA PHE A 355 15.58 -12.43 17.11
C PHE A 355 15.07 -12.73 15.70
N LEU A 356 15.90 -12.64 14.67
CA LEU A 356 15.50 -12.94 13.28
C LEU A 356 15.09 -14.40 13.11
N GLN A 357 15.79 -15.34 13.74
CA GLN A 357 15.38 -16.75 13.75
C GLN A 357 14.00 -16.94 14.38
N LYS A 358 13.70 -16.18 15.43
CA LYS A 358 12.37 -16.18 16.06
C LYS A 358 11.29 -15.59 15.16
N VAL A 359 11.62 -14.53 14.40
CA VAL A 359 10.74 -13.96 13.37
C VAL A 359 10.45 -14.98 12.26
N GLU A 360 11.46 -15.70 11.77
CA GLU A 360 11.28 -16.73 10.74
C GLU A 360 10.38 -17.89 11.23
N SER A 361 10.47 -18.24 12.51
CA SER A 361 9.62 -19.27 13.12
C SER A 361 8.25 -18.77 13.58
N SER A 362 7.87 -17.53 13.25
CA SER A 362 6.57 -16.95 13.59
C SER A 362 5.42 -17.75 13.01
N LEU A 363 4.34 -17.90 13.78
CA LEU A 363 3.15 -18.64 13.40
C LEU A 363 2.21 -17.77 12.56
N PRO A 364 1.51 -18.32 11.56
CA PRO A 364 0.36 -17.64 10.98
C PRO A 364 -0.62 -17.20 12.07
N LEU A 365 -1.20 -16.02 11.90
CA LEU A 365 -2.09 -15.43 12.90
C LEU A 365 -3.23 -16.37 13.31
N ILE A 366 -3.81 -17.07 12.34
CA ILE A 366 -4.90 -18.02 12.58
C ILE A 366 -4.44 -19.23 13.39
N ASP A 367 -3.26 -19.77 13.07
CA ASP A 367 -2.66 -20.87 13.85
C ASP A 367 -2.49 -20.45 15.32
N PHE A 368 -1.97 -19.23 15.55
CA PHE A 368 -1.79 -18.67 16.89
C PHE A 368 -3.13 -18.51 17.62
N CYS A 369 -4.11 -17.87 16.99
CA CYS A 369 -5.43 -17.63 17.61
C CYS A 369 -6.16 -18.96 17.92
N LEU A 370 -6.09 -19.93 17.01
CA LEU A 370 -6.67 -21.24 17.24
C LEU A 370 -5.95 -21.98 18.39
N GLU A 371 -4.62 -21.92 18.45
CA GLU A 371 -3.87 -22.52 19.58
C GLU A 371 -4.25 -21.91 20.93
N GLN A 372 -4.34 -20.58 21.00
CA GLN A 372 -4.74 -19.91 22.24
C GLN A 372 -6.18 -20.32 22.64
N LEU A 373 -7.09 -20.30 21.68
CA LEU A 373 -8.48 -20.71 21.90
C LEU A 373 -8.58 -22.16 22.45
N LEU A 374 -7.82 -23.09 21.88
CA LEU A 374 -7.84 -24.48 22.31
C LEU A 374 -7.18 -24.67 23.69
N ARG A 375 -6.14 -23.87 24.01
CA ARG A 375 -5.48 -23.91 25.34
C ARG A 375 -6.33 -23.35 26.47
N GLU A 376 -7.19 -22.36 26.20
CA GLU A 376 -8.08 -21.74 27.17
C GLU A 376 -9.26 -22.64 27.58
N HIS A 377 -9.54 -23.68 26.80
CA HIS A 377 -10.68 -24.55 27.02
C HIS A 377 -10.23 -25.94 27.49
N ASP A 378 -10.90 -26.44 28.52
CA ASP A 378 -10.64 -27.80 29.05
C ASP A 378 -11.17 -28.86 28.08
N ALA A 379 -10.25 -29.61 27.46
CA ALA A 379 -10.58 -30.70 26.54
C ALA A 379 -11.32 -31.87 27.24
N SER A 380 -11.30 -31.97 28.56
CA SER A 380 -12.05 -33.01 29.32
C SER A 380 -13.53 -32.65 29.46
N ASP A 381 -13.92 -31.37 29.45
CA ASP A 381 -15.31 -30.92 29.52
C ASP A 381 -15.98 -30.87 28.14
N ALA A 382 -17.04 -31.65 27.93
CA ALA A 382 -17.76 -31.70 26.66
C ALA A 382 -18.37 -30.36 26.25
N ASN A 383 -18.85 -29.53 27.20
CA ASN A 383 -19.37 -28.20 26.89
C ASN A 383 -18.27 -27.22 26.52
N ALA A 384 -17.10 -27.31 27.15
CA ALA A 384 -15.94 -26.50 26.80
C ALA A 384 -15.43 -26.85 25.39
N ARG A 385 -15.35 -28.13 25.03
CA ARG A 385 -15.03 -28.57 23.66
C ARG A 385 -15.98 -27.99 22.62
N LEU A 386 -17.29 -28.08 22.86
CA LEU A 386 -18.28 -27.56 21.93
C LEU A 386 -18.17 -26.04 21.77
N ARG A 387 -17.93 -25.30 22.88
CA ARG A 387 -17.68 -23.84 22.81
C ARG A 387 -16.43 -23.52 22.02
N ALA A 388 -15.33 -24.23 22.26
CA ALA A 388 -14.07 -24.03 21.53
C ALA A 388 -14.24 -24.30 20.03
N VAL A 389 -14.88 -25.40 19.65
CA VAL A 389 -15.13 -25.74 18.23
C VAL A 389 -16.02 -24.69 17.58
N ARG A 390 -17.06 -24.19 18.23
CA ARG A 390 -17.90 -23.11 17.67
C ARG A 390 -17.14 -21.81 17.47
N LYS A 391 -16.35 -21.39 18.46
CA LYS A 391 -15.51 -20.17 18.33
C LYS A 391 -14.44 -20.34 17.25
N GLY A 392 -13.78 -21.51 17.20
CA GLY A 392 -12.81 -21.82 16.14
C GLY A 392 -13.46 -21.84 14.75
N SER A 393 -14.68 -22.36 14.62
CA SER A 393 -15.43 -22.34 13.37
C SER A 393 -15.79 -20.92 12.93
N GLN A 394 -16.12 -20.02 13.86
CA GLN A 394 -16.33 -18.59 13.56
C GLN A 394 -15.04 -17.91 13.11
N LEU A 395 -13.91 -18.23 13.75
CA LEU A 395 -12.58 -17.76 13.36
C LEU A 395 -12.25 -18.16 11.91
N LEU A 396 -12.50 -19.41 11.54
CA LEU A 396 -12.26 -19.90 10.18
C LEU A 396 -13.19 -19.26 9.14
N GLY A 397 -14.34 -18.76 9.53
CA GLY A 397 -15.27 -18.04 8.65
C GLY A 397 -14.70 -16.74 8.08
N THR A 398 -13.53 -16.28 8.57
CA THR A 398 -12.78 -15.12 8.04
C THR A 398 -11.79 -15.52 6.93
N LEU A 399 -11.63 -16.79 6.61
CA LEU A 399 -10.73 -17.30 5.58
C LEU A 399 -11.47 -17.59 4.28
N ASP A 400 -10.89 -17.19 3.15
CA ASP A 400 -11.44 -17.46 1.80
C ASP A 400 -10.98 -18.81 1.20
N SER A 401 -10.03 -19.54 1.83
CA SER A 401 -9.43 -20.75 1.28
C SER A 401 -10.05 -22.03 1.83
N ASP A 402 -10.76 -22.79 0.99
CA ASP A 402 -11.34 -24.09 1.36
C ASP A 402 -10.29 -25.15 1.78
N ILE A 403 -9.06 -25.08 1.23
CA ILE A 403 -7.96 -26.00 1.59
C ILE A 403 -7.48 -25.73 3.02
N GLU A 404 -7.39 -24.47 3.42
CA GLU A 404 -7.01 -24.11 4.79
C GLU A 404 -8.09 -24.49 5.79
N HIS A 405 -9.38 -24.34 5.43
CA HIS A 405 -10.49 -24.78 6.28
C HIS A 405 -10.39 -26.26 6.64
N GLU A 406 -10.12 -27.13 5.66
CA GLU A 406 -10.01 -28.57 5.89
C GLU A 406 -8.93 -28.91 6.94
N ARG A 407 -7.76 -28.26 6.83
CA ARG A 407 -6.65 -28.44 7.79
C ARG A 407 -7.05 -28.05 9.21
N TYR A 408 -7.72 -26.91 9.39
CA TYR A 408 -8.08 -26.41 10.70
C TYR A 408 -9.28 -27.18 11.31
N ILE A 409 -10.25 -27.58 10.51
CA ILE A 409 -11.37 -28.41 10.94
C ILE A 409 -10.84 -29.75 11.47
N LYS A 410 -9.89 -30.39 10.77
CA LYS A 410 -9.25 -31.61 11.21
C LYS A 410 -8.54 -31.43 12.55
N ARG A 411 -7.76 -30.34 12.70
CA ARG A 411 -7.06 -30.01 13.94
C ARG A 411 -8.02 -29.82 15.13
N MET A 412 -9.14 -29.13 14.92
CA MET A 412 -10.19 -28.98 15.94
C MET A 412 -10.88 -30.32 16.27
N ALA A 413 -11.12 -31.16 15.29
CA ALA A 413 -11.69 -32.49 15.48
C ALA A 413 -10.77 -33.38 16.32
N ASP A 414 -9.48 -33.43 16.00
CA ASP A 414 -8.46 -34.19 16.77
C ASP A 414 -8.40 -33.70 18.22
N TRP A 415 -8.35 -32.39 18.45
CA TRP A 415 -8.33 -31.80 19.79
C TRP A 415 -9.60 -32.10 20.59
N ALA A 416 -10.78 -32.01 19.94
CA ALA A 416 -12.08 -32.28 20.59
C ALA A 416 -12.37 -33.76 20.80
N GLY A 417 -11.53 -34.68 20.25
CA GLY A 417 -11.83 -36.11 20.24
C GLY A 417 -13.11 -36.43 19.48
N SER A 418 -13.38 -35.72 18.38
CA SER A 418 -14.59 -35.82 17.55
C SER A 418 -14.22 -36.23 16.11
N THR A 419 -15.25 -36.49 15.29
CA THR A 419 -15.03 -36.76 13.86
C THR A 419 -14.93 -35.48 13.07
N TYR A 420 -14.23 -35.53 11.92
CA TYR A 420 -14.16 -34.41 10.96
C TYR A 420 -15.57 -33.93 10.59
N ASP A 421 -16.46 -34.86 10.23
CA ASP A 421 -17.82 -34.54 9.78
C ASP A 421 -18.61 -33.74 10.83
N THR A 422 -18.50 -34.13 12.11
CA THR A 422 -19.19 -33.43 13.21
C THR A 422 -18.70 -31.98 13.34
N VAL A 423 -17.39 -31.75 13.26
CA VAL A 423 -16.81 -30.39 13.35
C VAL A 423 -17.07 -29.59 12.08
N HIS A 424 -17.04 -30.24 10.93
CA HIS A 424 -17.40 -29.63 9.65
C HIS A 424 -18.86 -29.17 9.61
N ASP A 425 -19.79 -29.97 10.14
CA ASP A 425 -21.21 -29.56 10.25
C ASP A 425 -21.38 -28.33 11.14
N ILE A 426 -20.67 -28.26 12.26
CA ILE A 426 -20.66 -27.07 13.14
C ILE A 426 -20.10 -25.86 12.40
N TYR A 427 -19.02 -26.04 11.64
CA TYR A 427 -18.44 -25.00 10.82
C TYR A 427 -19.41 -24.50 9.75
N GLN A 428 -20.08 -25.38 9.02
CA GLN A 428 -21.09 -25.01 8.03
C GLN A 428 -22.27 -24.23 8.63
N GLN A 429 -22.71 -24.60 9.84
CA GLN A 429 -23.75 -23.89 10.58
C GLN A 429 -23.31 -22.51 11.07
N SER A 430 -22.02 -22.29 11.27
CA SER A 430 -21.46 -21.01 11.72
C SER A 430 -21.15 -20.03 10.56
N ARG A 431 -21.16 -20.52 9.31
CA ARG A 431 -21.03 -19.64 8.12
C ARG A 431 -22.23 -18.72 8.01
N VAL A 432 -22.01 -17.41 8.13
CA VAL A 432 -23.04 -16.40 7.84
C VAL A 432 -23.24 -16.35 6.32
N PRO A 433 -24.45 -16.54 5.78
CA PRO A 433 -24.70 -16.41 4.36
C PRO A 433 -24.47 -14.95 3.93
N GLY A 434 -23.40 -14.64 3.22
CA GLY A 434 -23.22 -13.30 2.64
C GLY A 434 -21.80 -12.83 2.34
N LYS A 435 -20.73 -13.57 2.66
CA LYS A 435 -19.34 -13.11 2.41
C LYS A 435 -18.51 -13.99 1.49
N SER A 436 -19.12 -14.72 0.59
CA SER A 436 -18.38 -15.57 -0.35
C SER A 436 -18.81 -15.30 -1.78
N ALA A 437 -18.27 -14.24 -2.38
CA ALA A 437 -18.25 -14.09 -3.85
C ALA A 437 -17.27 -13.01 -4.27
N LYS A 438 -15.96 -13.21 -4.09
CA LYS A 438 -14.92 -12.50 -4.88
C LYS A 438 -13.57 -13.17 -4.63
N SER A 439 -13.25 -14.18 -5.38
CA SER A 439 -11.96 -14.43 -6.02
C SER A 439 -11.84 -15.91 -6.43
N ASN A 440 -12.31 -16.24 -7.61
CA ASN A 440 -11.77 -17.36 -8.35
C ASN A 440 -11.02 -16.78 -9.55
N LEU A 441 -9.80 -16.36 -9.31
CA LEU A 441 -8.78 -16.19 -10.33
C LEU A 441 -7.54 -16.98 -9.91
N ALA A 442 -7.73 -18.29 -9.76
CA ALA A 442 -6.61 -19.21 -9.93
C ALA A 442 -6.16 -19.06 -11.38
N GLU A 443 -4.92 -18.68 -11.58
CA GLU A 443 -4.23 -18.77 -12.87
C GLU A 443 -4.20 -20.23 -13.32
N SER A 444 -5.28 -20.66 -13.95
CA SER A 444 -5.23 -21.82 -14.82
C SER A 444 -4.46 -21.39 -16.07
N ASN A 445 -3.47 -22.18 -16.48
CA ASN A 445 -2.80 -22.15 -17.78
C ASN A 445 -3.82 -22.44 -18.92
N ILE A 446 -4.78 -21.54 -19.11
CA ILE A 446 -5.67 -21.53 -20.26
C ILE A 446 -4.97 -20.66 -21.30
N ALA A 447 -4.69 -21.24 -22.47
CA ALA A 447 -4.15 -20.50 -23.59
C ALA A 447 -4.99 -19.23 -23.81
N MET A 448 -4.34 -18.07 -23.79
CA MET A 448 -4.99 -16.76 -23.96
C MET A 448 -5.94 -16.78 -25.17
N PRO A 449 -7.20 -16.37 -25.00
CA PRO A 449 -8.16 -16.33 -26.09
C PRO A 449 -7.61 -15.55 -27.30
N PRO A 450 -7.83 -16.02 -28.54
CA PRO A 450 -7.29 -15.37 -29.74
C PRO A 450 -7.65 -13.88 -29.83
N GLN A 451 -8.85 -13.50 -29.44
CA GLN A 451 -9.30 -12.11 -29.44
C GLN A 451 -8.43 -11.23 -28.51
N ILE A 452 -8.11 -11.68 -27.28
CA ILE A 452 -7.28 -10.92 -26.31
C ILE A 452 -5.87 -10.71 -26.87
N LYS A 453 -5.34 -11.69 -27.63
CA LYS A 453 -4.04 -11.51 -28.30
C LYS A 453 -4.11 -10.38 -29.34
N VAL A 454 -5.15 -10.33 -30.14
CA VAL A 454 -5.34 -9.27 -31.15
C VAL A 454 -5.54 -7.90 -30.49
N GLU A 455 -6.29 -7.83 -29.39
CA GLU A 455 -6.43 -6.59 -28.61
C GLU A 455 -5.07 -6.06 -28.13
N ARG A 456 -4.23 -6.94 -27.59
CA ARG A 456 -2.88 -6.57 -27.09
C ARG A 456 -1.96 -6.13 -28.22
N GLU A 457 -1.99 -6.83 -29.35
CA GLU A 457 -1.20 -6.47 -30.53
C GLU A 457 -1.61 -5.11 -31.08
N LEU A 458 -2.91 -4.80 -31.14
CA LEU A 458 -3.39 -3.48 -31.56
C LEU A 458 -2.94 -2.38 -30.59
N LEU A 459 -3.09 -2.60 -29.28
CA LEU A 459 -2.61 -1.63 -28.26
C LEU A 459 -1.10 -1.43 -28.38
N ARG A 460 -0.31 -2.50 -28.57
CA ARG A 460 1.13 -2.42 -28.77
C ARG A 460 1.46 -1.58 -30.00
N LEU A 461 0.83 -1.83 -31.12
CA LEU A 461 1.03 -1.09 -32.36
C LEU A 461 0.76 0.41 -32.16
N VAL A 462 -0.37 0.74 -31.54
CA VAL A 462 -0.80 2.13 -31.29
C VAL A 462 0.15 2.85 -30.32
N VAL A 463 0.62 2.18 -29.28
CA VAL A 463 1.56 2.76 -28.29
C VAL A 463 2.92 3.07 -28.91
N HIS A 464 3.37 2.28 -29.88
CA HIS A 464 4.62 2.54 -30.64
C HIS A 464 4.42 3.55 -31.78
N HIS A 465 3.20 3.68 -32.30
CA HIS A 465 2.85 4.53 -33.45
C HIS A 465 1.65 5.44 -33.13
N LEU A 466 1.85 6.45 -32.28
CA LEU A 466 0.79 7.32 -31.74
C LEU A 466 0.00 8.09 -32.83
N TYR A 467 0.53 8.22 -34.05
CA TYR A 467 -0.23 8.80 -35.16
C TYR A 467 -1.50 8.02 -35.53
N LEU A 468 -1.56 6.73 -35.15
CA LEU A 468 -2.75 5.88 -35.35
C LEU A 468 -3.91 6.26 -34.41
N LEU A 469 -3.67 7.07 -33.37
CA LEU A 469 -4.71 7.47 -32.42
C LEU A 469 -5.86 8.24 -33.06
N GLU A 470 -5.61 9.08 -34.08
CA GLU A 470 -6.65 9.78 -34.81
C GLU A 470 -7.59 8.82 -35.53
N ARG A 471 -7.02 7.87 -36.26
CA ARG A 471 -7.81 6.83 -36.94
C ARG A 471 -8.53 5.92 -35.96
N LEU A 472 -7.87 5.56 -34.86
CA LEU A 472 -8.45 4.73 -33.82
C LEU A 472 -9.73 5.34 -33.22
N ARG A 473 -9.77 6.66 -33.04
CA ARG A 473 -10.96 7.38 -32.53
C ARG A 473 -12.15 7.29 -33.46
N ASP A 474 -11.89 7.38 -34.77
CA ASP A 474 -12.95 7.40 -35.79
C ASP A 474 -13.45 5.97 -36.12
N GLU A 475 -12.60 4.96 -36.00
CA GLU A 475 -12.86 3.62 -36.51
C GLU A 475 -13.20 2.58 -35.42
N LEU A 476 -13.00 2.89 -34.12
CA LEU A 476 -13.06 1.88 -33.06
C LEU A 476 -14.02 2.25 -31.93
N ASP A 477 -14.98 1.35 -31.67
CA ASP A 477 -15.82 1.35 -30.49
C ASP A 477 -15.15 0.52 -29.36
N THR A 478 -15.13 1.06 -28.14
CA THR A 478 -14.61 0.38 -26.94
C THR A 478 -15.29 -0.96 -26.65
N GLY A 479 -16.51 -1.18 -27.14
CA GLY A 479 -17.25 -2.44 -27.07
C GLY A 479 -16.62 -3.60 -27.85
N LEU A 480 -15.67 -3.33 -28.73
CA LEU A 480 -14.92 -4.36 -29.47
C LEU A 480 -13.98 -5.16 -28.55
N PHE A 481 -13.47 -4.56 -27.47
CA PHE A 481 -12.55 -5.18 -26.52
C PHE A 481 -13.32 -5.97 -25.44
N ILE A 482 -12.85 -7.18 -25.13
CA ILE A 482 -13.42 -8.03 -24.07
C ILE A 482 -12.60 -8.00 -22.78
N ASP A 483 -11.29 -7.87 -22.88
CA ASP A 483 -10.42 -7.79 -21.71
C ASP A 483 -10.54 -6.43 -21.02
N GLN A 484 -10.73 -6.43 -19.71
CA GLN A 484 -10.97 -5.20 -18.93
C GLN A 484 -9.73 -4.31 -18.85
N VAL A 485 -8.53 -4.91 -18.74
CA VAL A 485 -7.25 -4.19 -18.71
C VAL A 485 -7.00 -3.51 -20.04
N ASN A 486 -7.14 -4.28 -21.15
CA ASN A 486 -6.99 -3.77 -22.51
C ASN A 486 -7.97 -2.63 -22.80
N ARG A 487 -9.23 -2.77 -22.35
CA ARG A 487 -10.27 -1.74 -22.51
C ARG A 487 -9.94 -0.45 -21.76
N SER A 488 -9.42 -0.57 -20.53
CA SER A 488 -9.01 0.60 -19.73
C SER A 488 -7.86 1.37 -20.40
N ILE A 489 -6.90 0.65 -20.99
CA ILE A 489 -5.80 1.26 -21.75
C ILE A 489 -6.33 1.95 -23.00
N LEU A 490 -7.21 1.29 -23.73
CA LEU A 490 -7.83 1.87 -24.91
C LEU A 490 -8.57 3.16 -24.59
N GLN A 491 -9.40 3.16 -23.56
CA GLN A 491 -10.13 4.36 -23.10
C GLN A 491 -9.19 5.52 -22.79
N ALA A 492 -8.13 5.26 -22.04
CA ALA A 492 -7.14 6.28 -21.71
C ALA A 492 -6.38 6.79 -22.95
N LEU A 493 -6.08 5.93 -23.92
CA LEU A 493 -5.47 6.33 -25.20
C LEU A 493 -6.40 7.22 -26.03
N LEU A 494 -7.70 6.95 -26.04
CA LEU A 494 -8.70 7.75 -26.75
C LEU A 494 -8.91 9.15 -26.12
N GLU A 495 -8.65 9.31 -24.82
CA GLU A 495 -8.73 10.60 -24.13
C GLU A 495 -7.52 11.53 -24.37
N VAL A 496 -6.42 10.99 -24.88
CA VAL A 496 -5.23 11.79 -25.18
C VAL A 496 -5.51 12.73 -26.33
N GLN A 497 -5.42 14.02 -26.13
CA GLN A 497 -5.42 15.00 -27.22
C GLN A 497 -4.00 15.13 -27.77
N PRO A 498 -3.74 14.77 -29.02
CA PRO A 498 -2.42 14.95 -29.62
C PRO A 498 -2.19 16.44 -29.94
N ASP A 499 -1.43 17.12 -29.10
CA ASP A 499 -0.83 18.38 -29.48
C ASP A 499 0.26 18.11 -30.53
N GLY A 500 0.47 19.01 -31.52
CA GLY A 500 1.40 18.78 -32.62
C GLY A 500 2.85 18.46 -32.23
N ASP A 501 3.27 18.76 -31.00
CA ASP A 501 4.55 18.36 -30.37
C ASP A 501 4.49 16.96 -29.72
N SER A 502 3.32 16.51 -29.31
CA SER A 502 3.10 15.19 -28.67
C SER A 502 3.35 14.03 -29.65
N LEU A 503 3.11 14.22 -30.94
CA LEU A 503 3.38 13.24 -31.99
C LEU A 503 4.90 13.07 -32.23
N LYS A 504 5.72 14.10 -31.95
CA LYS A 504 7.18 14.03 -32.07
C LYS A 504 7.87 13.45 -30.84
N ASN A 505 7.23 13.52 -29.66
CA ASN A 505 7.75 13.07 -28.37
C ASN A 505 6.86 11.99 -27.75
N GLY A 506 6.59 10.90 -28.45
CA GLY A 506 5.71 9.80 -28.04
C GLY A 506 5.95 9.24 -26.62
N GLY A 507 7.20 9.23 -26.15
CA GLY A 507 7.54 8.79 -24.80
C GLY A 507 6.94 9.63 -23.68
N ARG A 508 6.85 10.97 -23.87
CA ARG A 508 6.24 11.88 -22.88
C ARG A 508 4.72 11.71 -22.77
N THR A 509 4.07 11.51 -23.91
CA THR A 509 2.61 11.28 -23.96
C THR A 509 2.22 10.02 -23.20
N ILE A 510 3.01 8.96 -23.34
CA ILE A 510 2.76 7.67 -22.66
C ILE A 510 3.08 7.77 -21.17
N SER A 511 4.13 8.49 -20.78
CA SER A 511 4.43 8.74 -19.37
C SER A 511 3.28 9.46 -18.65
N ARG A 512 2.60 10.41 -19.32
CA ARG A 512 1.38 11.07 -18.81
C ARG A 512 0.19 10.12 -18.70
N LEU A 513 0.03 9.19 -19.65
CA LEU A 513 -1.02 8.17 -19.60
C LEU A 513 -0.85 7.27 -18.38
N ILE A 514 0.36 6.80 -18.13
CA ILE A 514 0.69 5.97 -16.97
C ILE A 514 0.30 6.64 -15.65
N GLU A 515 0.47 7.96 -15.53
CA GLU A 515 0.09 8.71 -14.33
C GLU A 515 -1.42 8.80 -14.11
N LYS A 516 -2.20 8.87 -15.18
CA LYS A 516 -3.66 8.93 -15.10
C LYS A 516 -4.31 7.60 -14.75
N MET A 517 -3.57 6.49 -14.85
CA MET A 517 -4.08 5.15 -14.56
C MET A 517 -4.13 4.89 -13.06
N GLU A 518 -5.32 4.67 -12.51
CA GLU A 518 -5.54 4.35 -11.11
C GLU A 518 -5.04 2.94 -10.75
N SER A 519 -5.25 1.96 -11.63
CA SER A 519 -4.88 0.56 -11.41
C SER A 519 -3.39 0.32 -11.67
N GLU A 520 -2.70 -0.24 -10.67
CA GLU A 520 -1.29 -0.67 -10.78
C GLU A 520 -1.11 -1.73 -11.87
N GLN A 521 -2.03 -2.68 -11.97
CA GLN A 521 -2.01 -3.72 -12.99
C GLN A 521 -2.07 -3.14 -14.42
N VAL A 522 -2.92 -2.14 -14.64
CA VAL A 522 -3.07 -1.45 -15.94
C VAL A 522 -1.80 -0.67 -16.28
N ARG A 523 -1.20 0.01 -15.30
CA ARG A 523 0.08 0.75 -15.48
C ARG A 523 1.22 -0.18 -15.87
N ASN A 524 1.38 -1.26 -15.10
CA ASN A 524 2.45 -2.24 -15.32
C ASN A 524 2.33 -2.91 -16.68
N PHE A 525 1.10 -3.25 -17.08
CA PHE A 525 0.82 -3.84 -18.38
C PHE A 525 1.14 -2.85 -19.52
N LEU A 526 0.71 -1.59 -19.41
CA LEU A 526 1.02 -0.56 -20.42
C LEU A 526 2.53 -0.32 -20.52
N ALA A 527 3.25 -0.25 -19.40
CA ALA A 527 4.70 -0.15 -19.39
C ALA A 527 5.33 -1.37 -20.10
N GLY A 528 4.84 -2.58 -19.84
CA GLY A 528 5.28 -3.80 -20.51
C GLY A 528 5.13 -3.75 -22.03
N LEU A 529 3.99 -3.26 -22.54
CA LEU A 529 3.75 -3.12 -23.99
C LEU A 529 4.78 -2.18 -24.66
N ILE A 530 5.27 -1.18 -23.93
CA ILE A 530 6.24 -0.20 -24.44
C ILE A 530 7.66 -0.81 -24.57
N PHE A 531 8.04 -1.66 -23.61
CA PHE A 531 9.33 -2.33 -23.60
C PHE A 531 9.36 -3.62 -24.44
N ASP A 532 8.17 -4.14 -24.80
CA ASP A 532 8.06 -5.35 -25.62
C ASP A 532 8.42 -5.05 -27.09
N LYS A 533 9.59 -5.54 -27.49
CA LYS A 533 10.10 -5.46 -28.87
C LYS A 533 9.85 -6.74 -29.67
N SER A 534 9.06 -7.65 -29.16
CA SER A 534 8.68 -8.87 -29.88
C SER A 534 7.86 -8.47 -31.13
N GLY A 535 8.37 -8.70 -32.31
CA GLY A 535 7.67 -8.41 -33.57
C GLY A 535 8.25 -7.27 -34.42
N ASN A 536 9.40 -6.70 -34.03
CA ASN A 536 10.16 -5.74 -34.87
C ASN A 536 9.38 -4.49 -35.32
N VAL A 537 8.38 -4.05 -34.52
CA VAL A 537 7.43 -2.99 -34.87
C VAL A 537 8.13 -1.64 -35.12
N ASP A 538 9.29 -1.39 -34.46
CA ASP A 538 10.07 -0.15 -34.58
C ASP A 538 10.77 0.00 -35.95
N ASN A 539 10.90 -1.06 -36.75
CA ASN A 539 11.62 -1.10 -38.03
C ASN A 539 10.71 -1.26 -39.27
N ILE A 540 9.39 -1.23 -39.08
CA ILE A 540 8.41 -1.32 -40.16
C ILE A 540 8.17 0.10 -40.70
N ASP A 541 8.10 0.24 -42.02
CA ASP A 541 7.71 1.50 -42.66
C ASP A 541 6.23 1.83 -42.40
N ARG A 542 5.85 3.06 -42.66
CA ARG A 542 4.50 3.55 -42.35
C ARG A 542 3.41 2.75 -43.06
N ASP A 543 3.63 2.35 -44.32
CA ASP A 543 2.67 1.60 -45.10
C ASP A 543 2.46 0.18 -44.52
N GLY A 544 3.55 -0.44 -44.05
CA GLY A 544 3.48 -1.73 -43.36
C GLY A 544 2.76 -1.66 -42.02
N VAL A 545 2.98 -0.58 -41.22
CA VAL A 545 2.26 -0.33 -39.95
C VAL A 545 0.76 -0.14 -40.21
N ASP A 546 0.40 0.64 -41.24
CA ASP A 546 -0.99 0.90 -41.59
C ASP A 546 -1.69 -0.40 -42.09
N SER A 547 -0.99 -1.28 -42.81
CA SER A 547 -1.52 -2.59 -43.19
C SER A 547 -1.79 -3.48 -41.97
N ILE A 548 -0.83 -3.59 -41.05
CA ILE A 548 -1.00 -4.38 -39.81
C ILE A 548 -2.16 -3.83 -38.98
N TYR A 549 -2.30 -2.50 -38.89
CA TYR A 549 -3.40 -1.86 -38.18
C TYR A 549 -4.76 -2.27 -38.74
N VAL A 550 -4.91 -2.24 -40.07
CA VAL A 550 -6.16 -2.63 -40.77
C VAL A 550 -6.48 -4.11 -40.53
N ASP A 551 -5.48 -5.00 -40.59
CA ASP A 551 -5.65 -6.44 -40.38
C ASP A 551 -6.10 -6.73 -38.91
N LEU A 552 -5.49 -6.08 -37.94
CA LEU A 552 -5.85 -6.24 -36.54
C LEU A 552 -7.26 -5.70 -36.23
N LEU A 553 -7.60 -4.53 -36.79
CA LEU A 553 -8.93 -3.94 -36.63
C LEU A 553 -10.02 -4.81 -37.28
N THR A 554 -9.75 -5.34 -38.49
CA THR A 554 -10.64 -6.28 -39.17
C THR A 554 -10.87 -7.53 -38.34
N SER A 555 -9.81 -8.12 -37.80
CA SER A 555 -9.91 -9.29 -36.91
C SER A 555 -10.75 -9.00 -35.67
N LEU A 556 -10.60 -7.83 -35.03
CA LEU A 556 -11.41 -7.44 -33.87
C LEU A 556 -12.90 -7.27 -34.23
N LYS A 557 -13.20 -6.65 -35.38
CA LYS A 557 -14.58 -6.52 -35.89
C LYS A 557 -15.18 -7.90 -36.18
N GLU A 558 -14.43 -8.83 -36.78
CA GLU A 558 -14.89 -10.21 -37.00
C GLU A 558 -15.25 -10.90 -35.67
N PHE A 559 -14.38 -10.85 -34.66
CA PHE A 559 -14.66 -11.39 -33.31
C PHE A 559 -15.90 -10.76 -32.66
N TYR A 560 -16.08 -9.44 -32.82
CA TYR A 560 -17.26 -8.75 -32.32
C TYR A 560 -18.55 -9.25 -32.97
N PHE A 561 -18.59 -9.33 -34.32
CA PHE A 561 -19.75 -9.83 -35.03
C PHE A 561 -20.05 -11.30 -34.70
N GLU A 562 -19.03 -12.14 -34.56
CA GLU A 562 -19.23 -13.54 -34.15
C GLU A 562 -19.87 -13.64 -32.76
N ARG A 563 -19.44 -12.78 -31.84
CA ARG A 563 -19.98 -12.73 -30.48
C ARG A 563 -21.44 -12.27 -30.47
N GLN A 564 -21.77 -11.22 -31.24
CA GLN A 564 -23.14 -10.72 -31.36
C GLN A 564 -24.06 -11.77 -32.01
N ILE A 565 -23.62 -12.37 -33.10
CA ILE A 565 -24.36 -13.44 -33.80
C ILE A 565 -24.61 -14.63 -32.85
N ARG A 566 -23.61 -15.05 -32.09
CA ARG A 566 -23.74 -16.15 -31.10
C ARG A 566 -24.75 -15.81 -30.01
N ARG A 567 -24.73 -14.57 -29.50
CA ARG A 567 -25.70 -14.08 -28.52
C ARG A 567 -27.12 -14.10 -29.07
N LEU A 568 -27.31 -13.52 -30.24
CA LEU A 568 -28.62 -13.47 -30.87
C LEU A 568 -29.17 -14.88 -31.23
N LYS A 569 -28.30 -15.82 -31.66
CA LYS A 569 -28.69 -17.22 -31.88
C LYS A 569 -29.17 -17.90 -30.59
N LYS A 570 -28.51 -17.63 -29.46
CA LYS A 570 -28.92 -18.13 -28.14
C LYS A 570 -30.28 -17.52 -27.70
N ASP A 571 -30.46 -16.20 -27.95
CA ASP A 571 -31.72 -15.51 -27.65
C ASP A 571 -32.86 -16.08 -28.52
N LEU A 572 -32.60 -16.39 -29.79
CA LEU A 572 -33.55 -17.01 -30.71
C LEU A 572 -33.96 -18.43 -30.25
N GLU A 573 -32.99 -19.24 -29.79
CA GLU A 573 -33.25 -20.56 -29.21
C GLU A 573 -34.13 -20.44 -27.95
N GLY A 574 -33.88 -19.42 -27.10
CA GLY A 574 -34.69 -19.13 -25.93
C GLY A 574 -36.15 -18.75 -26.28
N LEU A 575 -36.33 -17.89 -27.30
CA LEU A 575 -37.66 -17.50 -27.76
C LEU A 575 -38.43 -18.68 -28.37
N SER A 576 -37.77 -19.55 -29.11
CA SER A 576 -38.37 -20.72 -29.75
C SER A 576 -38.76 -21.83 -28.76
N SER A 577 -38.19 -21.85 -27.57
CA SER A 577 -38.46 -22.85 -26.51
C SER A 577 -39.58 -22.47 -25.55
N THR A 578 -40.13 -21.26 -25.64
CA THR A 578 -41.23 -20.79 -24.75
C THR A 578 -42.60 -21.25 -25.27
N PRO A 579 -43.57 -21.59 -24.38
CA PRO A 579 -44.93 -22.04 -24.77
C PRO A 579 -45.75 -20.99 -25.53
N GLN A 580 -45.40 -19.68 -25.38
CA GLN A 580 -45.99 -18.58 -26.14
C GLN A 580 -44.93 -18.03 -27.08
N ARG A 581 -44.88 -18.54 -28.30
CA ARG A 581 -43.95 -18.07 -29.35
C ARG A 581 -44.28 -16.64 -29.78
N ASP A 582 -43.30 -15.75 -29.68
CA ASP A 582 -43.36 -14.40 -30.25
C ASP A 582 -42.73 -14.39 -31.64
N HIS A 583 -43.52 -14.80 -32.68
CA HIS A 583 -43.06 -14.87 -34.04
C HIS A 583 -42.57 -13.55 -34.62
N LYS A 584 -43.04 -12.41 -34.10
CA LYS A 584 -42.57 -11.11 -34.53
C LYS A 584 -41.14 -10.86 -34.02
N ARG A 585 -40.88 -11.18 -32.78
CA ARG A 585 -39.54 -11.03 -32.17
C ARG A 585 -38.54 -12.03 -32.75
N GLU A 586 -38.97 -13.28 -33.04
CA GLU A 586 -38.15 -14.26 -33.75
C GLU A 586 -37.72 -13.75 -35.13
N GLY A 587 -38.63 -13.09 -35.89
CA GLY A 587 -38.35 -12.48 -37.19
C GLY A 587 -37.32 -11.34 -37.07
N GLU A 588 -37.51 -10.40 -36.13
CA GLU A 588 -36.60 -9.29 -35.89
C GLU A 588 -35.17 -9.77 -35.55
N VAL A 589 -35.03 -10.74 -34.64
CA VAL A 589 -33.74 -11.32 -34.27
C VAL A 589 -33.08 -12.03 -35.47
N THR A 590 -33.87 -12.73 -36.29
CA THR A 590 -33.35 -13.40 -37.49
C THR A 590 -32.82 -12.41 -38.53
N GLU A 591 -33.54 -11.30 -38.77
CA GLU A 591 -33.08 -10.23 -39.66
C GLU A 591 -31.80 -9.58 -39.16
N GLU A 592 -31.67 -9.35 -37.84
CA GLU A 592 -30.46 -8.80 -37.22
C GLU A 592 -29.25 -9.74 -37.37
N ILE A 593 -29.44 -11.06 -37.20
CA ILE A 593 -28.39 -12.07 -37.47
C ILE A 593 -27.95 -12.01 -38.93
N CYS A 594 -28.89 -11.97 -39.89
CA CYS A 594 -28.57 -11.90 -41.32
C CYS A 594 -27.81 -10.62 -41.69
N ALA A 595 -28.18 -9.47 -41.09
CA ALA A 595 -27.48 -8.20 -41.26
C ALA A 595 -26.03 -8.27 -40.76
N LEU A 596 -25.80 -8.81 -39.58
CA LEU A 596 -24.46 -8.98 -39.00
C LEU A 596 -23.60 -9.97 -39.78
N GLU A 597 -24.20 -11.07 -40.31
CA GLU A 597 -23.49 -12.03 -41.17
C GLU A 597 -23.10 -11.41 -42.52
N ARG A 598 -23.90 -10.47 -43.05
CA ARG A 598 -23.57 -9.71 -44.26
C ARG A 598 -22.40 -8.77 -43.99
N LEU A 599 -22.47 -7.94 -42.92
CA LEU A 599 -21.40 -7.04 -42.52
C LEU A 599 -20.09 -7.79 -42.29
N LYS A 600 -20.14 -8.97 -41.64
CA LYS A 600 -18.96 -9.81 -41.47
C LYS A 600 -18.34 -10.28 -42.81
N ARG A 601 -19.15 -10.54 -43.86
CA ARG A 601 -18.62 -10.92 -45.18
C ARG A 601 -18.01 -9.73 -45.92
N GLU A 602 -18.52 -8.52 -45.71
CA GLU A 602 -18.02 -7.29 -46.33
C GLU A 602 -16.67 -6.85 -45.74
N LEU A 603 -16.28 -7.33 -44.53
CA LEU A 603 -14.97 -7.09 -43.92
C LEU A 603 -13.85 -7.92 -44.59
N ARG A 604 -14.16 -9.02 -45.27
CA ARG A 604 -13.21 -9.89 -45.96
C ARG A 604 -13.04 -9.45 -47.40
#